data_4b3f29f45042efbe3a0304d070245d35
#
_entry.id   4b3f29f45042efbe3a0304d070245d35
#
_cell.length_a   1.000
_cell.length_b   1.000
_cell.length_c   1.000
_cell.angle_alpha   90.00
_cell.angle_beta   90.00
_cell.angle_gamma   90.00
#
_symmetry.space_group_name_H-M   'P 1'
#
loop_
_entity.id
_entity.type
_entity.pdbx_description
1 polymer ?
#
loop_
_entity_poly.entity_id
_entity_poly.type
_entity_poly.pdbx_seq_one_letter_code
_entity_poly.pdbx_strand_id
1 'polypeptide(L)'
;SIGARISFAGSNVYVAWEQYDSDGAIYSTVFAKSSDSGGSFGSPSTLSSTNSVSEIAISSQASNVVVGWIESNDNSESIIKARNSANSGSSFSTENIVGSADGSTSSFIEAANDGSSNYFISWLRYGNDQTRKIECARSANSGSSWNTAVNVDGIDNGDIDEFRASPVIAANSDRVVVFWSETNTESGSSSDQDIVYSSSINDGTTWSDYDDVSEHYYEAFS
;
A
#
# COMPACT_ATOMS: atom_id res chain seq x y z
N SER A 1 -5.89 14.19 -8.64
CA SER A 1 -6.60 14.00 -7.36
C SER A 1 -5.56 14.10 -6.24
N ILE A 2 -5.75 14.97 -5.29
CA ILE A 2 -4.87 15.07 -4.12
C ILE A 2 -5.40 14.04 -3.11
N GLY A 3 -4.74 12.88 -3.02
CA GLY A 3 -5.05 11.85 -2.06
C GLY A 3 -4.35 12.13 -0.73
N ALA A 4 -5.08 12.45 0.33
CA ALA A 4 -4.52 12.52 1.67
C ALA A 4 -4.76 11.21 2.43
N ARG A 5 -3.75 10.79 3.20
CA ARG A 5 -3.80 9.64 4.10
C ARG A 5 -3.49 10.09 5.52
N ILE A 6 -4.11 9.44 6.49
CA ILE A 6 -4.00 9.79 7.91
C ILE A 6 -3.67 8.56 8.73
N SER A 7 -2.86 8.74 9.78
CA SER A 7 -2.56 7.71 10.78
C SER A 7 -2.44 8.34 12.16
N PHE A 8 -2.59 7.54 13.21
CA PHE A 8 -2.58 7.97 14.61
C PHE A 8 -1.63 7.12 15.45
N ALA A 9 -0.92 7.78 16.37
CA ALA A 9 -0.22 7.09 17.46
C ALA A 9 -0.31 7.93 18.73
N GLY A 10 -1.13 7.50 19.67
CA GLY A 10 -1.45 8.27 20.89
C GLY A 10 -2.17 9.58 20.53
N SER A 11 -1.64 10.70 21.02
CA SER A 11 -2.15 12.05 20.68
C SER A 11 -1.58 12.61 19.37
N ASN A 12 -0.65 11.91 18.73
CA ASN A 12 -0.11 12.35 17.46
C ASN A 12 -1.05 11.95 16.31
N VAL A 13 -1.31 12.90 15.44
CA VAL A 13 -2.00 12.71 14.16
C VAL A 13 -1.04 13.02 13.04
N TYR A 14 -0.91 12.12 12.12
CA TYR A 14 -0.03 12.24 10.97
C TYR A 14 -0.84 12.29 9.69
N VAL A 15 -0.52 13.20 8.81
CA VAL A 15 -1.13 13.29 7.49
C VAL A 15 -0.04 13.38 6.43
N ALA A 16 -0.22 12.61 5.36
CA ALA A 16 0.63 12.68 4.17
C ALA A 16 -0.25 12.86 2.94
N TRP A 17 0.23 13.62 1.96
CA TRP A 17 -0.52 13.91 0.73
C TRP A 17 0.43 14.19 -0.44
N GLU A 18 -0.13 14.11 -1.64
CA GLU A 18 0.51 14.56 -2.86
C GLU A 18 0.33 16.06 -3.03
N GLN A 19 1.37 16.77 -3.37
CA GLN A 19 1.33 18.20 -3.64
C GLN A 19 2.00 18.53 -4.97
N TYR A 20 1.28 19.32 -5.77
CA TYR A 20 1.83 19.98 -6.97
C TYR A 20 2.51 21.28 -6.56
N ASP A 21 3.57 21.67 -7.24
CA ASP A 21 4.05 23.03 -7.15
C ASP A 21 3.12 24.01 -7.90
N SER A 22 3.38 25.31 -7.77
CA SER A 22 2.57 26.35 -8.40
C SER A 22 2.60 26.31 -9.94
N ASP A 23 3.59 25.67 -10.53
CA ASP A 23 3.78 25.57 -11.98
C ASP A 23 3.21 24.24 -12.53
N GLY A 24 2.70 23.37 -11.64
CA GLY A 24 2.08 22.10 -12.01
C GLY A 24 3.06 21.03 -12.51
N ALA A 25 4.36 21.25 -12.27
CA ALA A 25 5.43 20.43 -12.85
C ALA A 25 6.03 19.40 -11.90
N ILE A 26 5.84 19.54 -10.58
CA ILE A 26 6.46 18.67 -9.56
C ILE A 26 5.40 18.12 -8.61
N TYR A 27 5.36 16.82 -8.52
CA TYR A 27 4.59 16.09 -7.51
C TYR A 27 5.49 15.77 -6.34
N SER A 28 5.09 16.19 -5.15
CA SER A 28 5.82 15.95 -3.92
C SER A 28 4.98 15.14 -2.96
N THR A 29 5.62 14.20 -2.28
CA THR A 29 5.08 13.60 -1.06
C THR A 29 5.32 14.56 0.08
N VAL A 30 4.25 15.08 0.67
CA VAL A 30 4.29 16.05 1.77
C VAL A 30 3.69 15.44 3.02
N PHE A 31 4.23 15.83 4.17
CA PHE A 31 3.85 15.31 5.47
C PHE A 31 3.69 16.45 6.47
N ALA A 32 2.67 16.33 7.32
CA ALA A 32 2.52 17.18 8.50
C ALA A 32 2.05 16.35 9.71
N LYS A 33 2.35 16.85 10.90
CA LYS A 33 1.90 16.23 12.15
C LYS A 33 1.21 17.21 13.07
N SER A 34 0.27 16.69 13.84
CA SER A 34 -0.28 17.27 15.05
C SER A 34 0.23 16.52 16.26
N SER A 35 0.51 17.18 17.35
CA SER A 35 0.84 16.57 18.65
C SER A 35 -0.25 16.83 19.72
N ASP A 36 -1.36 17.39 19.33
CA ASP A 36 -2.48 17.81 20.18
C ASP A 36 -3.83 17.23 19.71
N SER A 37 -3.80 15.96 19.26
CA SER A 37 -4.98 15.21 18.82
C SER A 37 -5.72 15.85 17.63
N GLY A 38 -4.99 16.55 16.77
CA GLY A 38 -5.57 17.20 15.59
C GLY A 38 -6.00 18.65 15.80
N GLY A 39 -5.75 19.22 16.99
CA GLY A 39 -6.11 20.61 17.28
C GLY A 39 -5.34 21.62 16.46
N SER A 40 -4.07 21.32 16.16
CA SER A 40 -3.23 22.12 15.26
C SER A 40 -2.23 21.23 14.54
N PHE A 41 -1.76 21.67 13.37
CA PHE A 41 -0.72 20.97 12.59
C PHE A 41 0.51 21.86 12.47
N GLY A 42 1.69 21.23 12.59
CA GLY A 42 2.97 21.87 12.34
C GLY A 42 3.17 22.20 10.85
N SER A 43 4.25 22.91 10.54
CA SER A 43 4.62 23.20 9.16
C SER A 43 4.84 21.93 8.37
N PRO A 44 4.31 21.83 7.14
CA PRO A 44 4.54 20.69 6.27
C PRO A 44 6.02 20.51 5.93
N SER A 45 6.43 19.26 5.75
CA SER A 45 7.76 18.87 5.26
C SER A 45 7.64 18.01 4.01
N THR A 46 8.49 18.24 3.03
CA THR A 46 8.55 17.44 1.81
C THR A 46 9.39 16.19 2.07
N LEU A 47 8.82 15.02 1.79
CA LEU A 47 9.51 13.73 1.90
C LEU A 47 10.14 13.31 0.58
N SER A 48 9.45 13.49 -0.53
CA SER A 48 9.98 13.26 -1.88
C SER A 48 9.55 14.41 -2.80
N SER A 49 10.40 14.73 -3.76
CA SER A 49 10.15 15.75 -4.75
C SER A 49 10.68 15.24 -6.09
N THR A 50 9.78 14.76 -6.94
CA THR A 50 10.08 14.19 -8.24
C THR A 50 9.04 14.64 -9.26
N ASN A 51 9.23 14.29 -10.52
CA ASN A 51 8.29 14.66 -11.58
C ASN A 51 7.03 13.78 -11.63
N SER A 52 6.92 12.77 -10.78
CA SER A 52 5.81 11.81 -10.85
C SER A 52 5.65 11.01 -9.56
N VAL A 53 5.21 11.66 -8.49
CA VAL A 53 4.69 10.97 -7.31
C VAL A 53 3.19 10.77 -7.47
N SER A 54 2.71 9.59 -7.17
CA SER A 54 1.29 9.28 -7.09
C SER A 54 1.04 8.37 -5.91
N GLU A 55 -0.17 8.41 -5.41
CA GLU A 55 -0.69 7.57 -4.34
C GLU A 55 0.22 7.46 -3.09
N ILE A 56 -0.36 7.72 -1.96
CA ILE A 56 0.33 7.77 -0.66
C ILE A 56 -0.26 6.72 0.26
N ALA A 57 0.61 6.08 1.05
CA ALA A 57 0.24 5.23 2.18
C ALA A 57 0.94 5.72 3.45
N ILE A 58 0.30 5.57 4.59
CA ILE A 58 0.89 5.93 5.88
C ILE A 58 0.44 4.97 6.97
N SER A 59 1.38 4.56 7.80
CA SER A 59 1.10 3.75 8.99
C SER A 59 1.99 4.21 10.14
N SER A 60 1.45 4.19 11.36
CA SER A 60 2.20 4.63 12.54
C SER A 60 1.93 3.79 13.77
N GLN A 61 2.97 3.60 14.59
CA GLN A 61 2.93 2.89 15.86
C GLN A 61 3.93 3.53 16.84
N ALA A 62 3.45 3.91 18.02
CA ALA A 62 4.25 4.61 19.03
C ALA A 62 4.98 5.84 18.44
N SER A 63 6.30 5.84 18.42
CA SER A 63 7.11 6.90 17.81
C SER A 63 7.48 6.64 16.34
N ASN A 64 7.13 5.47 15.80
CA ASN A 64 7.47 5.10 14.44
C ASN A 64 6.36 5.54 13.48
N VAL A 65 6.77 6.11 12.36
CA VAL A 65 5.89 6.50 11.25
C VAL A 65 6.52 6.04 9.96
N VAL A 66 5.76 5.37 9.12
CA VAL A 66 6.18 4.98 7.77
C VAL A 66 5.25 5.69 6.79
N VAL A 67 5.84 6.36 5.82
CA VAL A 67 5.13 6.95 4.68
C VAL A 67 5.66 6.29 3.42
N GLY A 68 4.77 5.69 2.65
CA GLY A 68 5.05 5.09 1.34
C GLY A 68 4.39 5.87 0.22
N TRP A 69 4.93 5.77 -0.98
CA TRP A 69 4.35 6.36 -2.19
C TRP A 69 4.79 5.60 -3.43
N ILE A 70 4.04 5.80 -4.50
CA ILE A 70 4.40 5.34 -5.84
C ILE A 70 5.10 6.50 -6.56
N GLU A 71 6.19 6.20 -7.23
CA GLU A 71 6.92 7.14 -8.08
C GLU A 71 7.12 6.50 -9.45
N SER A 72 6.88 7.24 -10.53
CA SER A 72 7.18 6.75 -11.88
C SER A 72 8.55 7.23 -12.31
N ASN A 73 9.34 6.35 -12.93
CA ASN A 73 10.60 6.70 -13.57
C ASN A 73 10.40 7.26 -14.98
N ASP A 74 11.49 7.60 -15.66
CA ASP A 74 11.47 8.16 -17.03
C ASP A 74 10.88 7.18 -18.07
N ASN A 75 10.84 5.89 -17.78
CA ASN A 75 10.22 4.85 -18.62
C ASN A 75 8.72 4.62 -18.28
N SER A 76 8.15 5.42 -17.41
CA SER A 76 6.78 5.25 -16.87
C SER A 76 6.58 3.97 -16.06
N GLU A 77 7.65 3.37 -15.54
CA GLU A 77 7.59 2.23 -14.64
C GLU A 77 7.42 2.71 -13.20
N SER A 78 6.66 1.96 -12.39
CA SER A 78 6.44 2.32 -10.99
C SER A 78 7.56 1.82 -10.09
N ILE A 79 7.96 2.67 -9.15
CA ILE A 79 8.84 2.34 -8.03
C ILE A 79 8.07 2.62 -6.74
N ILE A 80 7.96 1.63 -5.89
CA ILE A 80 7.40 1.83 -4.56
C ILE A 80 8.51 2.27 -3.63
N LYS A 81 8.35 3.45 -3.04
CA LYS A 81 9.32 4.03 -2.11
C LYS A 81 8.70 4.28 -0.74
N ALA A 82 9.54 4.33 0.28
CA ALA A 82 9.14 4.70 1.62
C ALA A 82 10.23 5.46 2.38
N ARG A 83 9.81 6.26 3.36
CA ARG A 83 10.65 6.78 4.43
C ARG A 83 10.05 6.43 5.77
N ASN A 84 10.90 6.23 6.76
CA ASN A 84 10.48 6.03 8.13
C ASN A 84 11.01 7.12 9.06
N SER A 85 10.24 7.38 10.10
CA SER A 85 10.63 8.19 11.26
C SER A 85 10.58 7.33 12.51
N ALA A 86 11.57 7.44 13.39
CA ALA A 86 11.59 6.81 14.71
C ALA A 86 11.33 7.82 15.85
N ASN A 87 10.99 9.07 15.52
CA ASN A 87 10.84 10.18 16.47
C ASN A 87 9.53 10.96 16.23
N SER A 88 8.45 10.21 16.01
CA SER A 88 7.10 10.76 15.83
C SER A 88 7.03 11.79 14.70
N GLY A 89 7.66 11.51 13.57
CA GLY A 89 7.62 12.38 12.39
C GLY A 89 8.44 13.67 12.51
N SER A 90 9.35 13.77 13.51
CA SER A 90 10.19 14.97 13.65
C SER A 90 11.35 15.00 12.65
N SER A 91 11.80 13.83 12.20
CA SER A 91 12.70 13.65 11.05
C SER A 91 12.44 12.30 10.40
N PHE A 92 12.82 12.18 9.13
CA PHE A 92 12.68 10.94 8.36
C PHE A 92 14.04 10.45 7.87
N SER A 93 14.14 9.13 7.65
CA SER A 93 15.29 8.49 7.01
C SER A 93 15.48 8.95 5.56
N THR A 94 16.56 8.50 4.93
CA THR A 94 16.65 8.50 3.46
C THR A 94 15.58 7.59 2.85
N GLU A 95 15.32 7.76 1.56
CA GLU A 95 14.38 6.91 0.83
C GLU A 95 14.85 5.46 0.79
N ASN A 96 13.90 4.54 1.00
CA ASN A 96 14.06 3.12 0.76
C ASN A 96 13.25 2.71 -0.46
N ILE A 97 13.78 1.83 -1.29
CA ILE A 97 13.03 1.15 -2.32
C ILE A 97 12.32 -0.04 -1.67
N VAL A 98 11.01 -0.10 -1.79
CA VAL A 98 10.12 -1.16 -1.29
C VAL A 98 9.78 -2.14 -2.41
N GLY A 99 9.45 -1.61 -3.59
CA GLY A 99 9.23 -2.36 -4.82
C GLY A 99 9.96 -1.68 -5.97
N SER A 100 10.78 -2.43 -6.71
CA SER A 100 11.60 -1.89 -7.80
C SER A 100 10.84 -1.84 -9.12
N ALA A 101 11.22 -0.90 -9.98
CA ALA A 101 10.79 -0.88 -11.36
C ALA A 101 11.29 -2.12 -12.10
N ASP A 102 10.39 -2.80 -12.79
CA ASP A 102 10.67 -4.03 -13.56
C ASP A 102 9.88 -4.07 -14.89
N GLY A 103 9.59 -2.90 -15.43
CA GLY A 103 8.75 -2.75 -16.61
C GLY A 103 7.25 -2.69 -16.29
N SER A 104 6.86 -2.68 -15.02
CA SER A 104 5.46 -2.65 -14.58
C SER A 104 5.02 -1.26 -14.11
N THR A 105 3.70 -1.07 -14.03
CA THR A 105 3.08 0.04 -13.30
C THR A 105 2.39 -0.47 -12.04
N SER A 106 2.14 0.41 -11.08
CA SER A 106 1.49 0.05 -9.81
C SER A 106 0.46 1.10 -9.41
N SER A 107 -0.53 0.67 -8.62
CA SER A 107 -1.55 1.55 -8.04
C SER A 107 -2.12 0.97 -6.75
N PHE A 108 -2.95 1.74 -6.06
CA PHE A 108 -3.65 1.36 -4.83
C PHE A 108 -2.70 0.93 -3.71
N ILE A 109 -1.74 1.79 -3.39
CA ILE A 109 -0.80 1.54 -2.29
C ILE A 109 -1.48 1.71 -0.94
N GLU A 110 -1.30 0.75 -0.04
CA GLU A 110 -1.79 0.77 1.33
C GLU A 110 -0.72 0.32 2.32
N ALA A 111 -0.80 0.79 3.57
CA ALA A 111 0.18 0.47 4.60
C ALA A 111 -0.49 0.07 5.92
N ALA A 112 0.07 -0.93 6.58
CA ALA A 112 -0.33 -1.38 7.90
C ALA A 112 0.89 -1.65 8.79
N ASN A 113 0.65 -1.80 10.10
CA ASN A 113 1.63 -2.32 11.06
C ASN A 113 0.96 -3.31 12.01
N ASP A 114 1.75 -4.19 12.61
CA ASP A 114 1.30 -5.23 13.53
C ASP A 114 1.21 -4.78 15.00
N GLY A 115 1.39 -3.50 15.27
CA GLY A 115 1.48 -2.98 16.63
C GLY A 115 2.87 -3.11 17.26
N SER A 116 3.86 -3.61 16.52
CA SER A 116 5.26 -3.73 16.96
C SER A 116 6.23 -3.09 15.95
N SER A 117 7.22 -3.82 15.48
CA SER A 117 8.21 -3.33 14.52
C SER A 117 7.93 -3.75 13.07
N ASN A 118 6.93 -4.59 12.83
CA ASN A 118 6.59 -5.00 11.47
C ASN A 118 5.67 -3.98 10.82
N TYR A 119 6.09 -3.53 9.65
CA TYR A 119 5.32 -2.68 8.76
C TYR A 119 5.17 -3.38 7.42
N PHE A 120 4.03 -3.17 6.80
CA PHE A 120 3.65 -3.79 5.54
C PHE A 120 3.19 -2.72 4.58
N ILE A 121 3.56 -2.85 3.32
CA ILE A 121 3.03 -2.05 2.22
C ILE A 121 2.55 -3.02 1.15
N SER A 122 1.29 -2.89 0.74
CA SER A 122 0.68 -3.65 -0.35
C SER A 122 0.28 -2.74 -1.50
N TRP A 123 0.26 -3.28 -2.71
CA TRP A 123 -0.15 -2.56 -3.92
C TRP A 123 -0.64 -3.52 -4.99
N LEU A 124 -1.35 -2.98 -5.97
CA LEU A 124 -1.65 -3.66 -7.21
C LEU A 124 -0.53 -3.39 -8.22
N ARG A 125 0.05 -4.44 -8.78
CA ARG A 125 1.04 -4.39 -9.86
C ARG A 125 0.39 -4.76 -11.19
N TYR A 126 0.67 -3.97 -12.23
CA TYR A 126 0.31 -4.25 -13.62
C TYR A 126 1.58 -4.60 -14.39
N GLY A 127 1.72 -5.87 -14.77
CA GLY A 127 2.84 -6.33 -15.57
C GLY A 127 2.71 -5.92 -17.04
N ASN A 128 3.84 -5.85 -17.75
CA ASN A 128 3.87 -5.59 -19.20
C ASN A 128 3.17 -6.69 -20.02
N ASP A 129 3.03 -7.88 -19.44
CA ASP A 129 2.31 -9.03 -19.97
C ASP A 129 0.80 -8.97 -19.71
N GLN A 130 0.30 -7.83 -19.22
CA GLN A 130 -1.08 -7.57 -18.80
C GLN A 130 -1.49 -8.33 -17.54
N THR A 131 -0.58 -9.01 -16.85
CA THR A 131 -0.89 -9.66 -15.58
C THR A 131 -1.14 -8.62 -14.49
N ARG A 132 -2.04 -8.94 -13.58
CA ARG A 132 -2.31 -8.15 -12.37
C ARG A 132 -2.01 -9.01 -11.16
N LYS A 133 -1.23 -8.46 -10.23
CA LYS A 133 -0.84 -9.15 -9.00
C LYS A 133 -1.01 -8.22 -7.80
N ILE A 134 -1.45 -8.80 -6.72
CA ILE A 134 -1.40 -8.10 -5.43
C ILE A 134 -0.07 -8.46 -4.77
N GLU A 135 0.75 -7.45 -4.57
CA GLU A 135 2.06 -7.61 -3.95
C GLU A 135 2.10 -6.99 -2.56
N CYS A 136 2.91 -7.54 -1.69
CA CYS A 136 3.17 -7.03 -0.35
C CYS A 136 4.65 -7.13 -0.01
N ALA A 137 5.20 -6.04 0.54
CA ALA A 137 6.53 -6.03 1.13
C ALA A 137 6.42 -5.82 2.65
N ARG A 138 7.35 -6.44 3.40
CA ARG A 138 7.47 -6.32 4.85
C ARG A 138 8.77 -5.62 5.22
N SER A 139 8.68 -4.78 6.23
CA SER A 139 9.81 -4.33 7.04
C SER A 139 9.68 -4.93 8.44
N ALA A 140 10.74 -5.54 8.96
CA ALA A 140 10.79 -6.07 10.33
C ALA A 140 11.45 -5.09 11.33
N ASN A 141 11.75 -3.86 10.89
CA ASN A 141 12.53 -2.87 11.66
C ASN A 141 11.97 -1.46 11.50
N SER A 142 10.65 -1.34 11.60
CA SER A 142 9.91 -0.07 11.58
C SER A 142 10.17 0.77 10.31
N GLY A 143 10.27 0.13 9.15
CA GLY A 143 10.45 0.80 7.87
C GLY A 143 11.90 1.13 7.51
N SER A 144 12.88 0.74 8.33
CA SER A 144 14.30 1.05 8.09
C SER A 144 14.91 0.25 6.93
N SER A 145 14.39 -0.94 6.66
CA SER A 145 14.69 -1.74 5.47
C SER A 145 13.49 -2.64 5.14
N TRP A 146 13.43 -3.12 3.90
CA TRP A 146 12.32 -3.88 3.37
C TRP A 146 12.80 -5.18 2.75
N ASN A 147 12.02 -6.24 2.94
CA ASN A 147 12.21 -7.50 2.23
C ASN A 147 11.75 -7.35 0.78
N THR A 148 12.19 -8.24 -0.09
CA THR A 148 11.63 -8.36 -1.43
C THR A 148 10.12 -8.57 -1.33
N ALA A 149 9.37 -7.84 -2.16
CA ALA A 149 7.92 -8.02 -2.25
C ALA A 149 7.56 -9.45 -2.67
N VAL A 150 6.47 -9.94 -2.13
CA VAL A 150 5.91 -11.25 -2.46
C VAL A 150 4.52 -11.08 -3.05
N ASN A 151 4.14 -11.97 -3.95
CA ASN A 151 2.79 -12.07 -4.44
C ASN A 151 1.88 -12.67 -3.36
N VAL A 152 0.78 -12.00 -3.04
CA VAL A 152 -0.16 -12.43 -1.99
C VAL A 152 -1.43 -13.08 -2.53
N ASP A 153 -1.68 -12.98 -3.84
CA ASP A 153 -2.85 -13.58 -4.48
C ASP A 153 -2.65 -15.06 -4.88
N GLY A 154 -1.47 -15.63 -4.63
CA GLY A 154 -1.17 -17.05 -4.88
C GLY A 154 -1.05 -17.42 -6.35
N ILE A 155 -1.18 -16.46 -7.28
CA ILE A 155 -1.19 -16.75 -8.72
C ILE A 155 0.17 -16.35 -9.32
N ASP A 156 0.97 -17.36 -9.66
CA ASP A 156 2.29 -17.15 -10.26
C ASP A 156 2.22 -16.68 -11.73
N ASN A 157 1.16 -17.09 -12.44
CA ASN A 157 0.90 -16.73 -13.84
C ASN A 157 -0.45 -16.06 -13.91
N GLY A 158 -0.51 -14.77 -13.52
CA GLY A 158 -1.77 -14.02 -13.44
C GLY A 158 -2.67 -14.29 -14.65
N ASP A 159 -3.90 -14.69 -14.38
CA ASP A 159 -4.88 -14.80 -15.42
C ASP A 159 -5.16 -13.38 -15.92
N ILE A 160 -4.89 -13.14 -17.21
CA ILE A 160 -5.02 -11.83 -17.83
C ILE A 160 -6.49 -11.37 -17.91
N ASP A 161 -7.41 -12.30 -17.74
CA ASP A 161 -8.84 -12.07 -17.83
C ASP A 161 -9.47 -11.63 -16.48
N GLU A 162 -8.73 -11.77 -15.36
CA GLU A 162 -9.22 -11.40 -14.04
C GLU A 162 -8.87 -9.95 -13.69
N PHE A 163 -9.90 -9.17 -13.41
CA PHE A 163 -9.73 -7.79 -12.92
C PHE A 163 -9.54 -7.81 -11.41
N ARG A 164 -8.35 -7.44 -10.95
CA ARG A 164 -8.02 -7.20 -9.53
C ARG A 164 -7.88 -5.72 -9.29
N ALA A 165 -8.40 -5.24 -8.18
CA ALA A 165 -8.31 -3.82 -7.84
C ALA A 165 -8.39 -3.56 -6.32
N SER A 166 -7.88 -2.40 -5.94
CA SER A 166 -8.08 -1.78 -4.63
C SER A 166 -7.69 -2.67 -3.43
N PRO A 167 -6.46 -3.20 -3.37
CA PRO A 167 -6.02 -3.93 -2.19
C PRO A 167 -6.12 -3.02 -0.95
N VAL A 168 -6.58 -3.60 0.15
CA VAL A 168 -6.53 -3.00 1.48
C VAL A 168 -5.86 -3.98 2.43
N ILE A 169 -5.04 -3.47 3.35
CA ILE A 169 -4.25 -4.28 4.26
C ILE A 169 -4.54 -3.93 5.71
N ALA A 170 -4.61 -4.95 6.55
CA ALA A 170 -4.64 -4.81 8.00
C ALA A 170 -3.70 -5.83 8.64
N ALA A 171 -3.11 -5.46 9.78
CA ALA A 171 -2.21 -6.34 10.51
C ALA A 171 -2.38 -6.17 12.03
N ASN A 172 -2.07 -7.22 12.76
CA ASN A 172 -1.89 -7.24 14.20
C ASN A 172 -0.76 -8.22 14.56
N SER A 173 -0.50 -8.44 15.85
CA SER A 173 0.58 -9.33 16.33
C SER A 173 0.50 -10.77 15.82
N ASP A 174 -0.64 -11.22 15.36
CA ASP A 174 -0.90 -12.61 15.06
C ASP A 174 -1.12 -12.87 13.56
N ARG A 175 -1.50 -11.82 12.80
CA ARG A 175 -1.92 -12.00 11.41
C ARG A 175 -1.77 -10.72 10.59
N VAL A 176 -1.45 -10.90 9.33
CA VAL A 176 -1.59 -9.89 8.26
C VAL A 176 -2.64 -10.39 7.29
N VAL A 177 -3.53 -9.52 6.85
CA VAL A 177 -4.59 -9.84 5.87
C VAL A 177 -4.61 -8.77 4.80
N VAL A 178 -4.69 -9.20 3.54
CA VAL A 178 -4.92 -8.33 2.39
C VAL A 178 -6.24 -8.74 1.75
N PHE A 179 -7.12 -7.78 1.50
CA PHE A 179 -8.37 -7.95 0.75
C PHE A 179 -8.25 -7.21 -0.58
N TRP A 180 -8.90 -7.72 -1.60
CA TRP A 180 -9.04 -7.02 -2.89
C TRP A 180 -10.35 -7.41 -3.56
N SER A 181 -10.76 -6.64 -4.57
CA SER A 181 -11.85 -7.04 -5.46
C SER A 181 -11.29 -7.81 -6.64
N GLU A 182 -11.98 -8.87 -7.04
CA GLU A 182 -11.63 -9.72 -8.16
C GLU A 182 -12.85 -9.98 -9.03
N THR A 183 -12.66 -10.09 -10.35
CA THR A 183 -13.76 -10.46 -11.25
C THR A 183 -13.95 -11.98 -11.19
N ASN A 184 -15.14 -12.43 -10.85
CA ASN A 184 -15.46 -13.85 -10.87
C ASN A 184 -15.73 -14.33 -12.29
N THR A 185 -14.79 -15.08 -12.86
CA THR A 185 -14.92 -15.66 -14.20
C THR A 185 -15.68 -16.98 -14.23
N GLU A 186 -15.81 -17.68 -13.08
CA GLU A 186 -16.51 -18.95 -12.97
C GLU A 186 -18.04 -18.79 -13.16
N SER A 187 -18.60 -17.64 -12.84
CA SER A 187 -20.03 -17.37 -13.00
C SER A 187 -20.47 -17.23 -14.47
N GLY A 188 -19.51 -17.13 -15.40
CA GLY A 188 -19.77 -16.84 -16.82
C GLY A 188 -20.26 -15.42 -17.08
N SER A 189 -20.26 -14.55 -16.07
CA SER A 189 -20.57 -13.13 -16.14
C SER A 189 -19.30 -12.32 -15.85
N SER A 190 -18.82 -11.59 -16.83
CA SER A 190 -17.65 -10.71 -16.71
C SER A 190 -17.90 -9.46 -15.82
N SER A 191 -19.07 -9.37 -15.20
CA SER A 191 -19.48 -8.22 -14.37
C SER A 191 -19.59 -8.54 -12.88
N ASP A 192 -19.48 -9.82 -12.48
CA ASP A 192 -19.51 -10.19 -11.07
C ASP A 192 -18.15 -9.92 -10.44
N GLN A 193 -18.17 -9.18 -9.37
CA GLN A 193 -16.96 -8.86 -8.58
C GLN A 193 -17.12 -9.41 -7.17
N ASP A 194 -16.17 -10.21 -6.75
CA ASP A 194 -16.09 -10.75 -5.42
C ASP A 194 -15.06 -9.99 -4.59
N ILE A 195 -15.24 -10.01 -3.29
CA ILE A 195 -14.24 -9.57 -2.34
C ILE A 195 -13.53 -10.81 -1.82
N VAL A 196 -12.26 -10.90 -2.13
CA VAL A 196 -11.40 -12.03 -1.76
C VAL A 196 -10.28 -11.56 -0.83
N TYR A 197 -9.67 -12.50 -0.14
CA TYR A 197 -8.57 -12.20 0.77
C TYR A 197 -7.52 -13.30 0.80
N SER A 198 -6.32 -12.92 1.17
CA SER A 198 -5.25 -13.82 1.60
C SER A 198 -4.70 -13.37 2.94
N SER A 199 -4.21 -14.31 3.73
CA SER A 199 -3.67 -14.01 5.06
C SER A 199 -2.35 -14.71 5.33
N SER A 200 -1.56 -14.09 6.20
CA SER A 200 -0.32 -14.64 6.71
C SER A 200 -0.35 -14.68 8.23
N ILE A 201 0.09 -15.80 8.82
CA ILE A 201 0.26 -16.00 10.27
C ILE A 201 1.74 -15.99 10.68
N ASN A 202 2.65 -15.64 9.78
CA ASN A 202 4.08 -15.61 10.01
C ASN A 202 4.69 -14.31 9.45
N ASP A 203 4.04 -13.21 9.78
CA ASP A 203 4.48 -11.85 9.46
C ASP A 203 4.69 -11.61 7.95
N GLY A 204 3.82 -12.10 7.11
CA GLY A 204 3.89 -11.89 5.67
C GLY A 204 4.98 -12.70 4.95
N THR A 205 5.56 -13.72 5.62
CA THR A 205 6.58 -14.58 5.00
C THR A 205 5.97 -15.57 4.01
N THR A 206 4.83 -16.16 4.38
CA THR A 206 4.01 -16.97 3.49
C THR A 206 2.55 -16.56 3.62
N TRP A 207 1.80 -16.74 2.55
CA TRP A 207 0.41 -16.37 2.46
C TRP A 207 -0.45 -17.61 2.19
N SER A 208 -1.70 -17.59 2.68
CA SER A 208 -2.68 -18.62 2.33
C SER A 208 -3.04 -18.51 0.84
N ASP A 209 -3.60 -19.59 0.29
CA ASP A 209 -4.42 -19.43 -0.91
C ASP A 209 -5.52 -18.41 -0.62
N TYR A 210 -5.93 -17.64 -1.64
CA TYR A 210 -7.00 -16.68 -1.45
C TYR A 210 -8.34 -17.40 -1.24
N ASP A 211 -9.25 -16.73 -0.52
CA ASP A 211 -10.58 -17.24 -0.21
C ASP A 211 -11.60 -16.10 -0.39
N ASP A 212 -12.82 -16.46 -0.68
CA ASP A 212 -13.89 -15.53 -0.95
C ASP A 212 -14.62 -15.12 0.33
N VAL A 213 -14.89 -13.82 0.47
CA VAL A 213 -15.69 -13.27 1.58
C VAL A 213 -17.14 -13.08 1.17
N SER A 214 -17.36 -12.82 -0.11
CA SER A 214 -18.66 -12.43 -0.66
C SER A 214 -19.47 -13.58 -1.22
N GLU A 215 -19.25 -14.85 -0.77
CA GLU A 215 -19.95 -16.05 -1.27
C GLU A 215 -21.25 -15.71 -2.03
N HIS A 216 -21.21 -15.73 -3.35
CA HIS A 216 -22.43 -15.56 -4.15
C HIS A 216 -23.24 -16.85 -4.09
N TYR A 217 -24.26 -16.89 -3.21
CA TYR A 217 -25.29 -17.90 -3.26
C TYR A 217 -26.13 -17.68 -4.54
N TYR A 218 -25.74 -18.31 -5.63
CA TYR A 218 -26.69 -18.57 -6.70
C TYR A 218 -27.68 -19.61 -6.18
N GLU A 219 -28.79 -19.17 -5.57
CA GLU A 219 -29.97 -20.00 -5.49
C GLU A 219 -30.43 -20.22 -6.95
N ALA A 220 -30.14 -21.41 -7.48
CA ALA A 220 -30.77 -21.87 -8.70
C ALA A 220 -32.27 -21.97 -8.44
N PHE A 221 -33.02 -20.96 -8.81
CA PHE A 221 -34.47 -21.08 -8.89
C PHE A 221 -34.79 -22.08 -10.01
N SER A 222 -35.08 -23.31 -9.60
CA SER A 222 -35.63 -24.38 -10.42
C SER A 222 -37.12 -24.18 -10.64
#